data_ac53a9c1ac94ea21652885089c539466
#
_entry.id   ac53a9c1ac94ea21652885089c539466
#
_cell.length_a   1.000
_cell.length_b   1.000
_cell.length_c   1.000
_cell.angle_alpha   90.00
_cell.angle_beta   90.00
_cell.angle_gamma   90.00
#
_symmetry.space_group_name_H-M   'P 1'
#
loop_
_entity.id
_entity.type
_entity.pdbx_description
1 polymer ?
#
loop_
_entity_poly.entity_id
_entity_poly.type
_entity_poly.pdbx_seq_one_letter_code
_entity_poly.pdbx_strand_id
1 'polypeptide(L)'
;MSTTREKRNSILKDLKNLLIWISIALIIRWQVIEPRWIPSGSMLPTLQIQDKILVEKVTPKITSKSNLSKFKNKIVVFNVPEQLINAGYESDTALIKRVIGIPGDKVEVRDGNLYLNDIAKKNYAVSYTHLRAHETH
;
A
#
# COMPACT_ATOMS: atom_id res chain seq x y z
N MET A 1 18.08 31.15 -47.08
CA MET A 1 18.78 31.04 -45.76
C MET A 1 17.85 30.99 -44.55
N SER A 2 16.54 31.08 -44.70
CA SER A 2 15.52 31.05 -43.62
C SER A 2 15.17 29.65 -43.08
N THR A 3 15.19 28.63 -43.92
CA THR A 3 14.71 27.27 -43.61
C THR A 3 15.48 26.54 -42.52
N THR A 4 16.78 26.77 -42.36
CA THR A 4 17.61 26.07 -41.34
C THR A 4 17.34 26.58 -39.93
N ARG A 5 17.03 27.87 -39.78
CA ARG A 5 16.73 28.49 -38.48
C ARG A 5 15.34 28.08 -37.98
N GLU A 6 14.37 28.01 -38.86
CA GLU A 6 13.01 27.54 -38.53
C GLU A 6 13.00 26.06 -38.12
N LYS A 7 13.70 25.21 -38.86
CA LYS A 7 13.84 23.79 -38.56
C LYS A 7 14.52 23.55 -37.17
N ARG A 8 15.55 24.33 -36.85
CA ARG A 8 16.22 24.30 -35.55
C ARG A 8 15.29 24.71 -34.42
N ASN A 9 14.49 25.74 -34.60
CA ASN A 9 13.53 26.21 -33.61
C ASN A 9 12.39 25.19 -33.37
N SER A 10 11.94 24.50 -34.42
CA SER A 10 10.97 23.42 -34.30
C SER A 10 11.54 22.26 -33.49
N ILE A 11 12.75 21.79 -33.82
CA ILE A 11 13.44 20.72 -33.10
C ILE A 11 13.62 21.06 -31.60
N LEU A 12 14.02 22.30 -31.29
CA LEU A 12 14.17 22.75 -29.90
C LEU A 12 12.84 22.76 -29.15
N LYS A 13 11.75 23.13 -29.81
CA LYS A 13 10.41 23.12 -29.26
C LYS A 13 9.93 21.70 -28.98
N ASP A 14 10.17 20.79 -29.90
CA ASP A 14 9.81 19.37 -29.76
C ASP A 14 10.62 18.69 -28.62
N LEU A 15 11.91 18.98 -28.54
CA LEU A 15 12.78 18.51 -27.47
C LEU A 15 12.35 19.04 -26.12
N LYS A 16 11.99 20.32 -26.03
CA LYS A 16 11.43 20.89 -24.78
C LYS A 16 10.15 20.20 -24.35
N ASN A 17 9.24 19.98 -25.29
CA ASN A 17 8.00 19.27 -25.01
C ASN A 17 8.27 17.83 -24.53
N LEU A 18 9.17 17.12 -25.19
CA LEU A 18 9.58 15.76 -24.78
C LEU A 18 10.14 15.74 -23.36
N LEU A 19 11.01 16.68 -23.00
CA LEU A 19 11.57 16.80 -21.65
C LEU A 19 10.48 17.07 -20.60
N ILE A 20 9.49 17.90 -20.92
CA ILE A 20 8.35 18.16 -20.04
C ILE A 20 7.57 16.87 -19.77
N TRP A 21 7.23 16.11 -20.82
CA TRP A 21 6.49 14.86 -20.66
C TRP A 21 7.27 13.80 -19.90
N ILE A 22 8.58 13.68 -20.13
CA ILE A 22 9.46 12.80 -19.36
C ILE A 22 9.48 13.21 -17.89
N SER A 23 9.60 14.51 -17.60
CA SER A 23 9.59 15.02 -16.21
C SER A 23 8.28 14.70 -15.50
N ILE A 24 7.15 14.90 -16.18
CA ILE A 24 5.82 14.57 -15.65
C ILE A 24 5.71 13.05 -15.35
N ALA A 25 6.15 12.22 -16.28
CA ALA A 25 6.14 10.78 -16.13
C ALA A 25 6.99 10.31 -14.92
N LEU A 26 8.17 10.91 -14.74
CA LEU A 26 9.05 10.62 -13.59
C LEU A 26 8.42 11.06 -12.26
N ILE A 27 7.78 12.23 -12.23
CA ILE A 27 7.07 12.71 -11.03
C ILE A 27 5.91 11.77 -10.67
N ILE A 28 5.11 11.38 -11.66
CA ILE A 28 4.01 10.43 -11.44
C ILE A 28 4.55 9.10 -10.91
N ARG A 29 5.59 8.55 -11.53
CA ARG A 29 6.21 7.31 -11.09
C ARG A 29 6.71 7.39 -9.64
N TRP A 30 7.30 8.49 -9.24
CA TRP A 30 7.92 8.62 -7.92
C TRP A 30 6.94 9.00 -6.81
N GLN A 31 5.99 9.88 -7.10
CA GLN A 31 5.09 10.47 -6.09
C GLN A 31 3.72 9.77 -6.00
N VAL A 32 3.23 9.22 -7.10
CA VAL A 32 1.85 8.74 -7.22
C VAL A 32 1.75 7.23 -7.13
N ILE A 33 2.64 6.51 -7.83
CA ILE A 33 2.55 5.06 -7.98
C ILE A 33 3.90 4.43 -7.67
N GLU A 34 3.86 3.37 -6.84
CA GLU A 34 5.03 2.57 -6.50
C GLU A 34 4.79 1.10 -6.84
N PRO A 35 5.59 0.51 -7.77
CA PRO A 35 5.53 -0.93 -8.02
C PRO A 35 6.16 -1.68 -6.86
N ARG A 36 5.47 -2.72 -6.38
CA ARG A 36 5.92 -3.62 -5.31
C ARG A 36 5.69 -5.08 -5.68
N TRP A 37 6.48 -5.95 -5.07
CA TRP A 37 6.31 -7.40 -5.13
C TRP A 37 5.70 -7.89 -3.84
N ILE A 38 4.93 -8.99 -3.91
CA ILE A 38 4.34 -9.61 -2.72
C ILE A 38 5.30 -10.67 -2.19
N PRO A 39 5.92 -10.45 -1.01
CA PRO A 39 6.93 -11.38 -0.49
C PRO A 39 6.33 -12.56 0.27
N SER A 40 5.07 -12.48 0.74
CA SER A 40 4.49 -13.49 1.63
C SER A 40 3.06 -13.86 1.28
N GLY A 41 2.66 -15.08 1.64
CA GLY A 41 1.32 -15.61 1.40
C GLY A 41 0.24 -15.17 2.39
N SER A 42 0.49 -14.17 3.26
CA SER A 42 -0.46 -13.75 4.30
C SER A 42 -1.76 -13.14 3.76
N MET A 43 -1.81 -12.85 2.45
CA MET A 43 -2.99 -12.30 1.76
C MET A 43 -3.64 -13.30 0.79
N LEU A 44 -3.25 -14.57 0.85
CA LEU A 44 -3.91 -15.61 0.08
C LEU A 44 -5.39 -15.77 0.50
N PRO A 45 -6.29 -16.12 -0.42
CA PRO A 45 -6.08 -16.30 -1.86
C PRO A 45 -6.16 -15.00 -2.68
N THR A 46 -6.32 -13.84 -2.03
CA THR A 46 -6.56 -12.55 -2.70
C THR A 46 -5.34 -12.07 -3.50
N LEU A 47 -4.14 -12.28 -2.95
CA LEU A 47 -2.87 -11.91 -3.56
C LEU A 47 -1.93 -13.11 -3.47
N GLN A 48 -1.24 -13.42 -4.55
CA GLN A 48 -0.28 -14.53 -4.60
C GLN A 48 1.14 -14.03 -4.31
N ILE A 49 1.99 -14.95 -3.85
CA ILE A 49 3.42 -14.67 -3.68
C ILE A 49 4.01 -14.38 -5.06
N GLN A 50 4.90 -13.39 -5.14
CA GLN A 50 5.53 -12.88 -6.36
C GLN A 50 4.62 -12.08 -7.30
N ASP A 51 3.34 -11.85 -6.96
CA ASP A 51 2.53 -10.90 -7.71
C ASP A 51 3.17 -9.51 -7.71
N LYS A 52 3.06 -8.85 -8.86
CA LYS A 52 3.44 -7.43 -9.01
C LYS A 52 2.21 -6.58 -8.79
N ILE A 53 2.29 -5.69 -7.82
CA ILE A 53 1.22 -4.74 -7.51
C ILE A 53 1.68 -3.31 -7.73
N LEU A 54 0.73 -2.44 -8.01
CA LEU A 54 0.93 -0.99 -8.05
C LEU A 54 0.29 -0.38 -6.80
N VAL A 55 1.12 0.24 -5.98
CA VAL A 55 0.69 0.91 -4.75
C VAL A 55 0.42 2.37 -5.05
N GLU A 56 -0.80 2.81 -4.80
CA GLU A 56 -1.20 4.20 -4.90
C GLU A 56 -0.82 4.93 -3.61
N LYS A 57 -0.16 6.09 -3.72
CA LYS A 57 0.42 6.84 -2.60
C LYS A 57 -0.27 8.17 -2.28
N VAL A 58 -1.19 8.61 -3.12
CA VAL A 58 -1.82 9.94 -3.00
C VAL A 58 -2.97 9.92 -2.02
N THR A 59 -3.87 8.96 -2.15
CA THR A 59 -5.08 8.86 -1.32
C THR A 59 -4.78 8.85 0.19
N PRO A 60 -3.78 8.08 0.69
CA PRO A 60 -3.44 8.13 2.11
C PRO A 60 -2.94 9.49 2.58
N LYS A 61 -2.21 10.22 1.72
CA LYS A 61 -1.63 11.52 2.06
C LYS A 61 -2.68 12.63 2.15
N ILE A 62 -3.71 12.58 1.29
CA ILE A 62 -4.75 13.63 1.22
C ILE A 62 -5.99 13.31 2.03
N THR A 63 -6.13 12.07 2.53
CA THR A 63 -7.31 11.66 3.30
C THR A 63 -7.21 12.18 4.73
N SER A 64 -8.18 12.98 5.13
CA SER A 64 -8.32 13.45 6.51
C SER A 64 -8.68 12.30 7.45
N LYS A 65 -8.30 12.43 8.74
CA LYS A 65 -8.63 11.47 9.81
C LYS A 65 -10.13 11.17 9.93
N SER A 66 -10.98 12.16 9.59
CA SER A 66 -12.44 11.99 9.57
C SER A 66 -12.97 11.08 8.45
N ASN A 67 -12.15 10.80 7.43
CA ASN A 67 -12.57 10.09 6.22
C ASN A 67 -11.92 8.69 6.08
N LEU A 68 -11.46 8.12 7.19
CA LEU A 68 -10.79 6.82 7.22
C LEU A 68 -11.71 5.65 6.84
N SER A 69 -13.02 5.85 6.85
CA SER A 69 -14.01 4.86 6.40
C SER A 69 -13.76 4.38 4.95
N LYS A 70 -13.14 5.21 4.12
CA LYS A 70 -12.76 4.86 2.74
C LYS A 70 -11.76 3.70 2.66
N PHE A 71 -10.96 3.50 3.72
CA PHE A 71 -9.96 2.42 3.77
C PHE A 71 -10.52 1.11 4.32
N LYS A 72 -11.70 1.12 4.93
CA LYS A 72 -12.32 -0.10 5.46
C LYS A 72 -12.44 -1.15 4.37
N ASN A 73 -11.98 -2.36 4.67
CA ASN A 73 -11.92 -3.49 3.75
C ASN A 73 -10.96 -3.34 2.54
N LYS A 74 -10.16 -2.28 2.48
CA LYS A 74 -9.12 -2.08 1.46
C LYS A 74 -7.83 -2.78 1.87
N ILE A 75 -7.04 -3.18 0.88
CA ILE A 75 -5.68 -3.66 1.07
C ILE A 75 -4.77 -2.45 1.11
N VAL A 76 -3.94 -2.36 2.14
CA VAL A 76 -2.98 -1.28 2.34
C VAL A 76 -1.57 -1.84 2.45
N VAL A 77 -0.62 -1.02 2.01
CA VAL A 77 0.81 -1.27 2.17
C VAL A 77 1.34 -0.23 3.16
N PHE A 78 2.04 -0.66 4.19
CA PHE A 78 2.60 0.21 5.21
C PHE A 78 3.94 -0.30 5.71
N ASN A 79 4.78 0.60 6.20
CA ASN A 79 6.05 0.22 6.81
C ASN A 79 5.82 -0.44 8.17
N VAL A 80 6.75 -1.30 8.56
CA VAL A 80 6.70 -1.96 9.88
C VAL A 80 6.70 -0.90 10.99
N PRO A 81 5.69 -0.89 11.89
CA PRO A 81 5.70 0.00 13.04
C PRO A 81 6.80 -0.38 14.03
N GLU A 82 7.27 0.58 14.84
CA GLU A 82 8.35 0.38 15.81
C GLU A 82 8.11 -0.79 16.77
N GLN A 83 6.85 -1.01 17.17
CA GLN A 83 6.49 -2.11 18.06
C GLN A 83 6.80 -3.48 17.45
N LEU A 84 6.64 -3.63 16.11
CA LEU A 84 6.97 -4.87 15.42
C LEU A 84 8.47 -4.99 15.12
N ILE A 85 9.17 -3.88 14.92
CA ILE A 85 10.64 -3.87 14.81
C ILE A 85 11.24 -4.41 16.11
N ASN A 86 10.75 -3.94 17.25
CA ASN A 86 11.16 -4.43 18.58
C ASN A 86 10.81 -5.92 18.81
N ALA A 87 9.84 -6.45 18.08
CA ALA A 87 9.47 -7.87 18.08
C ALA A 87 10.25 -8.71 17.04
N GLY A 88 11.27 -8.13 16.38
CA GLY A 88 12.17 -8.85 15.45
C GLY A 88 11.82 -8.74 13.97
N TYR A 89 10.91 -7.86 13.57
CA TYR A 89 10.67 -7.59 12.16
C TYR A 89 11.72 -6.63 11.59
N GLU A 90 12.15 -6.85 10.36
CA GLU A 90 13.08 -5.94 9.67
C GLU A 90 12.42 -4.60 9.36
N SER A 91 13.11 -3.49 9.66
CA SER A 91 12.60 -2.13 9.49
C SER A 91 12.24 -1.76 8.05
N ASP A 92 12.95 -2.35 7.07
CA ASP A 92 12.76 -2.06 5.64
C ASP A 92 11.66 -2.91 4.98
N THR A 93 11.02 -3.78 5.75
CA THR A 93 9.95 -4.65 5.25
C THR A 93 8.64 -3.87 5.15
N ALA A 94 8.05 -3.83 3.96
CA ALA A 94 6.70 -3.33 3.79
C ALA A 94 5.68 -4.45 4.04
N LEU A 95 4.72 -4.17 4.89
CA LEU A 95 3.61 -5.09 5.19
C LEU A 95 2.41 -4.80 4.30
N ILE A 96 1.78 -5.86 3.82
CA ILE A 96 0.56 -5.80 3.00
C ILE A 96 -0.55 -6.46 3.80
N LYS A 97 -1.57 -5.71 4.21
CA LYS A 97 -2.69 -6.20 5.02
C LYS A 97 -4.01 -5.58 4.58
N ARG A 98 -5.11 -6.24 4.96
CA ARG A 98 -6.46 -5.71 4.77
C ARG A 98 -6.88 -4.93 6.02
N VAL A 99 -7.45 -3.74 5.81
CA VAL A 99 -8.02 -2.92 6.90
C VAL A 99 -9.35 -3.53 7.32
N ILE A 100 -9.41 -4.07 8.52
CA ILE A 100 -10.64 -4.67 9.07
C ILE A 100 -11.44 -3.65 9.86
N GLY A 101 -10.78 -2.87 10.71
CA GLY A 101 -11.38 -1.83 11.52
C GLY A 101 -10.72 -0.48 11.31
N ILE A 102 -11.44 0.56 11.64
CA ILE A 102 -10.98 1.95 11.63
C ILE A 102 -11.10 2.51 13.06
N PRO A 103 -10.49 3.65 13.38
CA PRO A 103 -10.66 4.27 14.68
C PRO A 103 -12.13 4.41 15.07
N GLY A 104 -12.48 3.92 16.27
CA GLY A 104 -13.85 3.83 16.78
C GLY A 104 -14.51 2.46 16.57
N ASP A 105 -13.98 1.60 15.72
CA ASP A 105 -14.47 0.22 15.60
C ASP A 105 -13.90 -0.66 16.74
N LYS A 106 -14.75 -1.53 17.30
CA LYS A 106 -14.35 -2.62 18.20
C LYS A 106 -14.04 -3.86 17.37
N VAL A 107 -12.78 -4.29 17.40
CA VAL A 107 -12.33 -5.51 16.70
C VAL A 107 -12.01 -6.58 17.75
N GLU A 108 -12.61 -7.75 17.62
CA GLU A 108 -12.45 -8.86 18.55
C GLU A 108 -12.36 -10.18 17.79
N VAL A 109 -11.56 -11.11 18.31
CA VAL A 109 -11.47 -12.48 17.81
C VAL A 109 -11.96 -13.41 18.92
N ARG A 110 -13.02 -14.17 18.64
CA ARG A 110 -13.60 -15.18 19.54
C ARG A 110 -13.65 -16.51 18.80
N ASP A 111 -13.05 -17.55 19.37
CA ASP A 111 -13.07 -18.92 18.83
C ASP A 111 -12.68 -18.99 17.34
N GLY A 112 -11.64 -18.22 16.94
CA GLY A 112 -11.18 -18.18 15.56
C GLY A 112 -12.03 -17.34 14.60
N ASN A 113 -13.12 -16.75 15.08
CA ASN A 113 -14.00 -15.90 14.30
C ASN A 113 -13.75 -14.42 14.60
N LEU A 114 -13.73 -13.62 13.54
CA LEU A 114 -13.58 -12.17 13.63
C LEU A 114 -14.93 -11.50 13.88
N TYR A 115 -14.99 -10.65 14.89
CA TYR A 115 -16.12 -9.79 15.20
C TYR A 115 -15.73 -8.33 15.00
N LEU A 116 -16.58 -7.59 14.34
CA LEU A 116 -16.45 -6.15 14.14
C LEU A 116 -17.72 -5.47 14.67
N ASN A 117 -17.59 -4.68 15.74
CA ASN A 117 -18.72 -4.07 16.45
C ASN A 117 -19.78 -5.12 16.85
N ASP A 118 -19.29 -6.23 17.45
CA ASP A 118 -20.08 -7.40 17.88
C ASP A 118 -20.78 -8.19 16.74
N ILE A 119 -20.53 -7.85 15.48
CA ILE A 119 -21.06 -8.54 14.30
C ILE A 119 -20.01 -9.49 13.73
N ALA A 120 -20.34 -10.79 13.65
CA ALA A 120 -19.47 -11.80 13.08
C ALA A 120 -19.19 -11.57 11.61
N LYS A 121 -17.92 -11.64 11.20
CA LYS A 121 -17.45 -11.51 9.82
C LYS A 121 -17.06 -12.88 9.27
N LYS A 122 -18.00 -13.58 8.65
CA LYS A 122 -17.87 -14.99 8.20
C LYS A 122 -16.72 -15.26 7.21
N ASN A 123 -16.22 -14.25 6.50
CA ASN A 123 -15.21 -14.42 5.45
C ASN A 123 -13.77 -14.17 5.91
N TYR A 124 -13.54 -14.04 7.20
CA TYR A 124 -12.22 -13.79 7.77
C TYR A 124 -11.89 -14.90 8.78
N ALA A 125 -11.32 -16.00 8.27
CA ALA A 125 -10.69 -16.99 9.14
C ALA A 125 -9.41 -16.39 9.71
N VAL A 126 -9.32 -16.30 11.03
CA VAL A 126 -8.10 -15.87 11.72
C VAL A 126 -7.24 -17.10 11.97
N SER A 127 -6.14 -17.22 11.23
CA SER A 127 -5.18 -18.30 11.50
C SER A 127 -4.29 -17.93 12.67
N TYR A 128 -4.39 -18.68 13.76
CA TYR A 128 -3.60 -18.52 15.00
C TYR A 128 -2.19 -19.13 14.88
N THR A 129 -1.46 -18.91 13.81
CA THR A 129 -0.18 -19.60 13.66
C THR A 129 0.99 -19.02 14.45
N HIS A 130 0.87 -17.89 15.18
CA HIS A 130 2.02 -17.30 15.89
C HIS A 130 1.78 -16.59 17.23
N LEU A 131 0.72 -16.92 18.01
CA LEU A 131 0.58 -16.39 19.36
C LEU A 131 0.67 -17.47 20.45
N ARG A 132 1.47 -18.49 20.21
CA ARG A 132 1.82 -19.48 21.25
C ARG A 132 3.32 -19.50 21.50
N ALA A 133 3.85 -18.40 22.01
CA ALA A 133 5.16 -18.41 22.66
C ALA A 133 5.24 -17.19 23.57
N HIS A 134 4.86 -17.36 24.81
CA HIS A 134 5.39 -16.79 26.05
C HIS A 134 4.31 -16.79 27.14
N GLU A 135 3.75 -17.98 27.42
CA GLU A 135 3.37 -18.30 28.79
C GLU A 135 4.47 -19.23 29.31
N THR A 136 5.49 -18.65 29.87
CA THR A 136 6.42 -19.37 30.75
C THR A 136 6.22 -18.85 32.17
N HIS A 137 5.91 -19.73 33.01
CA HIS A 137 5.93 -19.83 34.47
C HIS A 137 6.64 -18.69 35.21
#